data_e08729d6bbd3eb63749c3cec6f4b31d5
#
_entry.id   e08729d6bbd3eb63749c3cec6f4b31d5
#
_cell.length_a   1.000
_cell.length_b   1.000
_cell.length_c   1.000
_cell.angle_alpha   90.00
_cell.angle_beta   90.00
_cell.angle_gamma   90.00
#
_symmetry.space_group_name_H-M   'P 1'
#
loop_
_entity.id
_entity.type
_entity.pdbx_description
1 polymer ?
#
loop_
_entity_poly.entity_id
_entity_poly.type
_entity_poly.pdbx_seq_one_letter_code
_entity_poly.pdbx_strand_id
1 'polypeptide(L)'
;MHLNKKKVNKQIYQQNHKAMNKIISKEQFSEKVFKLEIEAPLIAKSRRAGHFVIVRVDEKGERMPLTIAGSNLEKGTITLVVQTVGLSSTKLCKLNEGDYVLDVVGPLGQATHIQNYG
;
A
#
# COMPACT_ATOMS: atom_id res chain seq x y z
N MET A 1 12.80 -15.25 -24.49
CA MET A 1 12.55 -15.12 -23.91
C MET A 1 12.28 -15.20 -23.42
N HIS A 2 12.20 -15.09 -23.03
CA HIS A 2 11.92 -14.99 -22.25
C HIS A 2 11.62 -15.22 -21.51
N LEU A 3 11.82 -15.28 -21.19
CA LEU A 3 11.46 -15.37 -20.39
C LEU A 3 11.43 -15.32 -19.63
N ASN A 4 11.76 -15.20 -19.22
CA ASN A 4 11.76 -15.18 -18.33
C ASN A 4 11.34 -14.60 -17.81
N LYS A 5 11.19 -14.07 -17.83
CA LYS A 5 10.71 -13.48 -17.24
C LYS A 5 9.86 -13.77 -16.65
N LYS A 6 9.57 -14.25 -16.42
CA LYS A 6 8.80 -14.53 -15.85
C LYS A 6 8.96 -14.83 -14.80
N LYS A 7 9.68 -15.08 -14.38
CA LYS A 7 9.93 -15.36 -13.42
C LYS A 7 9.83 -14.50 -12.63
N VAL A 8 9.65 -13.81 -12.70
CA VAL A 8 9.61 -12.90 -12.07
C VAL A 8 8.59 -12.93 -11.37
N ASN A 9 8.41 -13.45 -10.68
CA ASN A 9 7.45 -13.60 -10.01
C ASN A 9 7.36 -12.84 -8.93
N LYS A 10 8.10 -12.18 -8.60
CA LYS A 10 8.02 -11.36 -7.70
C LYS A 10 7.22 -10.40 -8.10
N GLN A 11 6.13 -10.17 -8.14
CA GLN A 11 5.20 -9.26 -8.60
C GLN A 11 5.10 -8.09 -7.68
N ILE A 12 6.09 -7.27 -7.66
CA ILE A 12 6.12 -6.03 -6.90
C ILE A 12 5.83 -4.90 -7.86
N TYR A 13 4.83 -4.11 -7.54
CA TYR A 13 4.41 -3.04 -8.40
C TYR A 13 4.64 -1.70 -7.75
N GLN A 14 5.00 -0.72 -8.56
CA GLN A 14 5.07 0.65 -8.11
C GLN A 14 3.96 1.42 -8.79
N GLN A 15 3.04 1.93 -8.02
CA GLN A 15 1.90 2.65 -8.55
C GLN A 15 2.09 4.11 -8.27
N ASN A 16 2.44 4.84 -9.30
CA ASN A 16 2.73 6.26 -9.20
C ASN A 16 1.48 7.09 -9.36
N HIS A 17 1.59 8.33 -8.97
CA HIS A 17 0.51 9.26 -9.05
C HIS A 17 0.24 9.64 -10.49
N LYS A 18 -0.55 8.96 -11.18
CA LYS A 18 -0.95 9.31 -12.49
C LYS A 18 -2.38 8.99 -12.59
N ALA A 19 -2.76 7.80 -12.44
CA ALA A 19 -4.14 7.42 -12.53
C ALA A 19 -4.50 6.55 -11.36
N MET A 20 -3.57 6.34 -10.45
CA MET A 20 -3.77 5.41 -9.35
C MET A 20 -3.35 6.07 -8.07
N ASN A 21 -3.39 5.32 -6.99
CA ASN A 21 -3.01 5.80 -5.66
C ASN A 21 -3.99 6.81 -5.11
N LYS A 22 -5.21 6.76 -5.61
CA LYS A 22 -6.25 7.65 -5.13
C LYS A 22 -6.83 7.11 -3.84
N ILE A 23 -7.05 7.98 -2.89
CA ILE A 23 -7.71 7.60 -1.64
C ILE A 23 -9.20 7.53 -1.93
N ILE A 24 -9.74 6.31 -1.84
CA ILE A 24 -11.15 6.06 -2.16
C ILE A 24 -12.01 6.29 -0.94
N SER A 25 -11.52 5.91 0.23
CA SER A 25 -12.28 6.14 1.44
C SER A 25 -11.34 6.35 2.61
N LYS A 26 -11.84 7.03 3.62
CA LYS A 26 -11.06 7.35 4.80
C LYS A 26 -12.00 7.25 5.98
N GLU A 27 -11.61 6.48 6.98
CA GLU A 27 -12.44 6.32 8.16
C GLU A 27 -11.56 6.50 9.38
N GLN A 28 -11.98 7.32 10.31
CA GLN A 28 -11.22 7.57 11.52
C GLN A 28 -11.78 6.71 12.64
N PHE A 29 -10.94 5.82 13.19
CA PHE A 29 -11.35 4.96 14.28
C PHE A 29 -11.16 5.62 15.64
N SER A 30 -10.12 6.43 15.76
CA SER A 30 -9.85 7.12 17.00
C SER A 30 -9.05 8.35 16.64
N GLU A 31 -8.64 9.12 17.64
CA GLU A 31 -7.85 10.30 17.40
C GLU A 31 -6.64 10.05 16.55
N LYS A 32 -6.05 8.87 16.66
CA LYS A 32 -4.77 8.60 16.02
C LYS A 32 -4.79 7.43 15.05
N VAL A 33 -5.92 6.79 14.85
CA VAL A 33 -5.97 5.60 14.00
C VAL A 33 -6.97 5.81 12.88
N PHE A 34 -6.50 5.63 11.66
CA PHE A 34 -7.31 5.84 10.46
C PHE A 34 -7.26 4.61 9.58
N LYS A 35 -8.35 4.36 8.89
CA LYS A 35 -8.40 3.33 7.87
C LYS A 35 -8.51 4.02 6.52
N LEU A 36 -7.59 3.70 5.62
CA LEU A 36 -7.58 4.28 4.29
C LEU A 36 -7.75 3.18 3.26
N GLU A 37 -8.59 3.44 2.27
CA GLU A 37 -8.72 2.54 1.13
C GLU A 37 -8.12 3.26 -0.05
N ILE A 38 -7.12 2.66 -0.68
CA ILE A 38 -6.36 3.29 -1.75
C ILE A 38 -6.45 2.46 -3.01
N GLU A 39 -6.65 3.12 -4.12
CA GLU A 39 -6.75 2.46 -5.41
C GLU A 39 -5.38 1.94 -5.83
N ALA A 40 -5.24 0.64 -5.92
CA ALA A 40 -3.98 0.00 -6.26
C ALA A 40 -4.28 -1.41 -6.81
N PRO A 41 -4.85 -1.48 -8.02
CA PRO A 41 -5.39 -2.75 -8.53
C PRO A 41 -4.37 -3.86 -8.68
N LEU A 42 -3.16 -3.55 -9.09
CA LEU A 42 -2.16 -4.60 -9.26
C LEU A 42 -1.72 -5.17 -7.91
N ILE A 43 -1.61 -4.30 -6.92
CA ILE A 43 -1.23 -4.74 -5.60
C ILE A 43 -2.37 -5.54 -4.97
N ALA A 44 -3.60 -5.08 -5.16
CA ALA A 44 -4.77 -5.78 -4.63
C ALA A 44 -4.85 -7.21 -5.15
N LYS A 45 -4.48 -7.39 -6.41
CA LYS A 45 -4.53 -8.66 -7.04
C LYS A 45 -3.44 -9.59 -6.55
N SER A 46 -2.30 -9.07 -6.17
CA SER A 46 -1.12 -9.87 -5.85
C SER A 46 -0.88 -10.07 -4.37
N ARG A 47 -1.57 -9.31 -3.52
CA ARG A 47 -1.26 -9.36 -2.10
C ARG A 47 -1.73 -10.65 -1.46
N ARG A 48 -1.04 -11.03 -0.39
CA ARG A 48 -1.43 -12.15 0.45
C ARG A 48 -1.37 -11.67 1.89
N ALA A 49 -1.88 -12.49 2.78
CA ALA A 49 -1.88 -12.13 4.20
C ALA A 49 -0.46 -11.85 4.67
N GLY A 50 -0.30 -10.83 5.45
CA GLY A 50 1.01 -10.46 5.98
C GLY A 50 1.82 -9.54 5.09
N HIS A 51 1.33 -9.25 3.89
CA HIS A 51 2.05 -8.35 2.99
C HIS A 51 1.91 -6.90 3.44
N PHE A 52 2.87 -6.10 3.04
CA PHE A 52 2.83 -4.67 3.33
C PHE A 52 3.20 -3.90 2.06
N VAL A 53 3.01 -2.62 2.10
CA VAL A 53 3.39 -1.72 1.02
C VAL A 53 4.25 -0.62 1.58
N ILE A 54 5.02 0.02 0.72
CA ILE A 54 5.75 1.21 1.08
C ILE A 54 5.07 2.38 0.39
N VAL A 55 4.63 3.34 1.18
CA VAL A 55 3.86 4.48 0.70
C VAL A 55 4.67 5.75 0.86
N ARG A 56 4.62 6.60 -0.13
CA ARG A 56 5.23 7.92 -0.05
C ARG A 56 4.18 8.93 -0.45
N VAL A 57 3.93 9.89 0.43
CA VAL A 57 2.85 10.85 0.23
C VAL A 57 3.20 11.85 -0.86
N ASP A 58 4.40 12.38 -0.82
CA ASP A 58 4.85 13.36 -1.82
C ASP A 58 6.37 13.29 -1.94
N GLU A 59 6.91 14.15 -2.76
CA GLU A 59 8.33 14.11 -3.07
C GLU A 59 9.22 14.38 -1.86
N LYS A 60 8.70 15.10 -0.90
CA LYS A 60 9.44 15.41 0.30
C LYS A 60 9.17 14.43 1.41
N GLY A 61 8.22 13.53 1.22
CA GLY A 61 7.82 12.59 2.25
C GLY A 61 8.74 11.40 2.33
N GLU A 62 8.79 10.82 3.51
CA GLU A 62 9.53 9.60 3.70
C GLU A 62 8.72 8.42 3.22
N ARG A 63 9.41 7.34 2.93
CA ARG A 63 8.75 6.10 2.57
C ARG A 63 8.35 5.38 3.84
N MET A 64 7.08 4.99 3.91
CA MET A 64 6.52 4.34 5.08
C MET A 64 6.08 2.93 4.78
N PRO A 65 6.54 1.94 5.52
CA PRO A 65 5.99 0.59 5.37
C PRO A 65 4.67 0.49 6.13
N LEU A 66 3.63 0.05 5.45
CA LEU A 66 2.31 -0.08 6.03
C LEU A 66 1.74 -1.44 5.70
N THR A 67 1.23 -2.13 6.70
CA THR A 67 0.66 -3.46 6.50
C THR A 67 -0.67 -3.36 5.75
N ILE A 68 -0.87 -4.25 4.81
CA ILE A 68 -2.13 -4.31 4.09
C ILE A 68 -3.12 -5.07 4.94
N ALA A 69 -4.18 -4.38 5.36
CA ALA A 69 -5.19 -4.98 6.21
C ALA A 69 -6.27 -5.70 5.43
N GLY A 70 -6.44 -5.36 4.17
CA GLY A 70 -7.43 -6.00 3.33
C GLY A 70 -7.35 -5.51 1.92
N SER A 71 -8.16 -6.08 1.05
CA SER A 71 -8.20 -5.66 -0.34
C SER A 71 -9.58 -5.95 -0.91
N ASN A 72 -9.90 -5.26 -1.98
CA ASN A 72 -11.15 -5.45 -2.69
C ASN A 72 -10.80 -5.60 -4.16
N LEU A 73 -10.93 -6.81 -4.68
CA LEU A 73 -10.51 -7.09 -6.05
C LEU A 73 -11.42 -6.42 -7.08
N GLU A 74 -12.68 -6.28 -6.75
CA GLU A 74 -13.62 -5.64 -7.67
C GLU A 74 -13.32 -4.17 -7.83
N LYS A 75 -13.00 -3.51 -6.76
CA LYS A 75 -12.68 -2.10 -6.81
C LYS A 75 -11.23 -1.85 -7.15
N GLY A 76 -10.39 -2.86 -7.01
CA GLY A 76 -8.96 -2.70 -7.22
C GLY A 76 -8.33 -1.85 -6.14
N THR A 77 -8.71 -2.08 -4.89
CA THR A 77 -8.22 -1.26 -3.77
C THR A 77 -7.57 -2.10 -2.71
N ILE A 78 -6.71 -1.47 -1.94
CA ILE A 78 -6.15 -2.07 -0.73
C ILE A 78 -6.55 -1.21 0.46
N THR A 79 -6.61 -1.83 1.62
CA THR A 79 -6.98 -1.16 2.85
C THR A 79 -5.77 -1.11 3.77
N LEU A 80 -5.47 0.07 4.27
CA LEU A 80 -4.37 0.28 5.20
C LEU A 80 -4.92 0.86 6.49
N VAL A 81 -4.37 0.39 7.61
CA VAL A 81 -4.71 0.98 8.90
C VAL A 81 -3.47 1.73 9.36
N VAL A 82 -3.62 3.02 9.57
CA VAL A 82 -2.49 3.90 9.81
C VAL A 82 -2.62 4.57 11.17
N GLN A 83 -1.55 4.50 11.94
CA GLN A 83 -1.50 5.18 13.22
C GLN A 83 -0.66 6.43 13.05
N THR A 84 -1.15 7.58 13.52
CA THR A 84 -0.41 8.83 13.37
C THR A 84 0.64 8.94 14.46
N VAL A 85 1.81 8.40 14.17
CA VAL A 85 2.90 8.38 15.15
C VAL A 85 4.10 9.22 14.76
N GLY A 86 4.06 9.89 13.65
CA GLY A 86 5.17 10.72 13.20
C GLY A 86 4.69 11.65 12.12
N LEU A 87 5.61 12.41 11.58
CA LEU A 87 5.25 13.42 10.61
C LEU A 87 4.65 12.83 9.35
N SER A 88 5.26 11.76 8.83
CA SER A 88 4.79 11.18 7.58
C SER A 88 3.43 10.52 7.72
N SER A 89 3.20 9.79 8.82
CA SER A 89 1.91 9.16 9.01
C SER A 89 0.82 10.18 9.27
N THR A 90 1.15 11.26 9.97
CA THR A 90 0.20 12.35 10.20
C THR A 90 -0.16 13.02 8.88
N LYS A 91 0.83 13.23 8.02
CA LYS A 91 0.61 13.83 6.73
C LYS A 91 -0.29 12.98 5.87
N LEU A 92 -0.06 11.67 5.88
CA LEU A 92 -0.90 10.75 5.14
C LEU A 92 -2.35 10.82 5.62
N CYS A 93 -2.55 10.84 6.93
CA CYS A 93 -3.89 10.85 7.49
C CYS A 93 -4.60 12.18 7.34
N LYS A 94 -3.91 13.21 6.92
CA LYS A 94 -4.55 14.50 6.64
C LYS A 94 -5.10 14.56 5.22
N LEU A 95 -4.75 13.62 4.37
CA LEU A 95 -5.31 13.58 3.03
C LEU A 95 -6.76 13.16 3.10
N ASN A 96 -7.52 13.57 2.11
CA ASN A 96 -8.95 13.30 2.07
C ASN A 96 -9.29 12.36 0.92
N GLU A 97 -10.51 11.87 0.93
CA GLU A 97 -11.00 11.08 -0.19
C GLU A 97 -10.86 11.90 -1.45
N GLY A 98 -10.35 11.28 -2.49
CA GLY A 98 -10.10 11.94 -3.74
C GLY A 98 -8.67 12.44 -3.90
N ASP A 99 -7.93 12.54 -2.80
CA ASP A 99 -6.52 12.91 -2.89
C ASP A 99 -5.69 11.71 -3.33
N TYR A 100 -4.47 11.95 -3.74
CA TYR A 100 -3.57 10.92 -4.21
C TYR A 100 -2.31 10.91 -3.38
N VAL A 101 -1.71 9.73 -3.21
CA VAL A 101 -0.35 9.65 -2.69
C VAL A 101 0.59 9.51 -3.88
N LEU A 102 1.84 9.86 -3.69
CA LEU A 102 2.78 9.89 -4.78
C LEU A 102 3.05 8.50 -5.33
N ASP A 103 3.38 7.56 -4.48
CA ASP A 103 3.55 6.20 -4.96
C ASP A 103 3.30 5.17 -3.85
N VAL A 104 3.00 3.96 -4.28
CA VAL A 104 2.76 2.82 -3.43
C VAL A 104 3.49 1.66 -4.08
N VAL A 105 4.39 1.03 -3.34
CA VAL A 105 5.21 -0.06 -3.84
C VAL A 105 4.88 -1.35 -3.10
N GLY A 106 4.59 -2.39 -3.80
CA GLY A 106 4.31 -3.68 -3.19
C GLY A 106 3.57 -4.63 -4.11
N PRO A 107 3.04 -5.70 -3.57
CA PRO A 107 3.09 -6.07 -2.16
C PRO A 107 4.47 -6.62 -1.79
N LEU A 108 4.90 -6.33 -0.56
CA LEU A 108 6.16 -6.81 -0.03
C LEU A 108 5.86 -7.71 1.15
N GLY A 109 6.63 -8.73 1.31
CA GLY A 109 6.32 -9.64 2.35
C GLY A 109 7.54 -10.25 2.93
N GLN A 110 7.42 -10.67 4.14
CA GLN A 110 8.34 -11.25 4.66
C GLN A 110 8.26 -12.52 4.45
N ALA A 111 7.58 -12.81 4.35
CA ALA A 111 7.35 -13.91 4.07
C ALA A 111 8.11 -14.93 4.11
N THR A 112 8.23 -14.88 4.11
CA THR A 112 8.52 -15.44 4.06
C THR A 112 9.22 -16.01 4.31
N HIS A 113 9.63 -16.06 4.62
CA HIS A 113 10.25 -16.42 4.87
C HIS A 113 10.40 -16.91 5.58
N ILE A 114 10.31 -16.84 5.98
CA ILE A 114 10.41 -17.21 6.68
C ILE A 114 10.25 -18.14 6.78
N GLN A 115 10.14 -18.52 6.82
CA GLN A 115 9.92 -19.34 7.11
C GLN A 115 10.50 -20.09 6.90
N ASN A 116 11.05 -20.08 6.80
CA ASN A 116 11.52 -20.75 6.75
C ASN A 116 12.20 -21.07 7.08
N TYR A 117 12.51 -20.94 7.50
CA TYR A 117 13.09 -21.24 8.04
C TYR A 117 13.09 -21.62 8.61
N GLY A 118 12.85 -21.30 8.45
CA GLY A 118 12.74 -21.71 9.08
C GLY A 118 12.76 -21.85 9.29
#